data_67bf4ae8b33a664d14adaa4684ada207
#
_entry.id   67bf4ae8b33a664d14adaa4684ada207
#
_cell.length_a   1.000
_cell.length_b   1.000
_cell.length_c   1.000
_cell.angle_alpha   90.00
_cell.angle_beta   90.00
_cell.angle_gamma   90.00
#
_symmetry.space_group_name_H-M   'P 1'
#
loop_
_entity.id
_entity.type
_entity.pdbx_description
1 polymer ?
#
loop_
_entity_poly.entity_id
_entity_poly.type
_entity_poly.pdbx_seq_one_letter_code
_entity_poly.pdbx_strand_id
1 'polypeptide(L)'
;MQAAALLPQRPISLEMSMEGETFLWLIRHAPVDGVKGTIHAADAPADLRDRAQLEALRQRLPRDAASYASPARRTVETARALGLEPTLVSEFTEQDFGDWTGHRHDELAATGGEAYAKFWSDPARGKPPGGESFEDQVARVRLGLSRIGSGPAALVVHSGTIRAALCIALALTPQAALRFVIDPLSLTRIDRLTTGWRVVSVNQRIS
;
A
#
# COMPACT_ATOMS: atom_id res chain seq x y z
N MET A 1 -58.90 -12.29 28.53
CA MET A 1 -58.03 -11.99 27.39
C MET A 1 -57.21 -10.73 27.73
N GLN A 2 -55.97 -10.91 28.17
CA GLN A 2 -55.05 -9.79 28.47
C GLN A 2 -54.13 -9.59 27.28
N ALA A 3 -54.16 -8.38 26.70
CA ALA A 3 -53.25 -7.99 25.62
C ALA A 3 -51.86 -7.75 26.20
N ALA A 4 -50.89 -8.50 25.75
CA ALA A 4 -49.49 -8.26 26.07
C ALA A 4 -48.99 -7.02 25.31
N ALA A 5 -48.60 -5.97 26.06
CA ALA A 5 -47.99 -4.79 25.54
C ALA A 5 -46.56 -5.09 25.02
N LEU A 6 -46.33 -4.93 23.73
CA LEU A 6 -44.98 -4.92 23.12
C LEU A 6 -44.22 -3.70 23.62
N LEU A 7 -43.15 -3.94 24.35
CA LEU A 7 -42.20 -2.92 24.70
C LEU A 7 -41.47 -2.42 23.44
N PRO A 8 -41.23 -1.10 23.27
CA PRO A 8 -40.48 -0.60 22.12
C PRO A 8 -39.03 -1.05 22.23
N GLN A 9 -38.56 -1.75 21.17
CA GLN A 9 -37.15 -2.09 21.02
C GLN A 9 -36.38 -0.78 20.80
N ARG A 10 -35.47 -0.46 21.71
CA ARG A 10 -34.48 0.60 21.52
C ARG A 10 -33.60 0.25 20.32
N PRO A 11 -33.32 1.20 19.41
CA PRO A 11 -32.31 0.99 18.38
C PRO A 11 -30.98 0.71 19.09
N ILE A 12 -30.34 -0.39 18.72
CA ILE A 12 -28.95 -0.68 19.14
C ILE A 12 -28.09 0.36 18.43
N SER A 13 -27.75 1.42 19.12
CA SER A 13 -26.70 2.35 18.71
C SER A 13 -25.40 1.57 18.75
N LEU A 14 -24.93 1.13 17.58
CA LEU A 14 -23.61 0.55 17.40
C LEU A 14 -22.56 1.68 17.48
N GLU A 15 -22.42 2.30 18.63
CA GLU A 15 -21.19 2.97 19.03
C GLU A 15 -20.19 1.88 19.38
N MET A 16 -19.65 1.20 18.36
CA MET A 16 -18.48 0.38 18.54
C MET A 16 -17.34 1.31 18.94
N SER A 17 -16.88 1.18 20.19
CA SER A 17 -15.62 1.77 20.64
C SER A 17 -14.53 1.39 19.66
N MET A 18 -14.02 2.36 18.89
CA MET A 18 -12.94 2.19 17.92
C MET A 18 -11.55 2.15 18.60
N GLU A 19 -11.52 2.00 19.92
CA GLU A 19 -10.28 1.90 20.68
C GLU A 19 -9.50 0.65 20.27
N GLY A 20 -8.30 0.86 19.74
CA GLY A 20 -7.40 -0.21 19.31
C GLY A 20 -7.50 -0.61 17.84
N GLU A 21 -8.52 -0.16 17.09
CA GLU A 21 -8.65 -0.47 15.66
C GLU A 21 -7.96 0.57 14.77
N THR A 22 -7.40 0.11 13.65
CA THR A 22 -6.73 0.97 12.68
C THR A 22 -7.33 0.75 11.30
N PHE A 23 -7.68 1.82 10.63
CA PHE A 23 -8.28 1.79 9.31
C PHE A 23 -7.29 2.36 8.30
N LEU A 24 -6.80 1.55 7.36
CA LEU A 24 -5.71 1.89 6.46
C LEU A 24 -6.22 2.16 5.04
N TRP A 25 -6.04 3.37 4.54
CA TRP A 25 -6.22 3.76 3.14
C TRP A 25 -4.84 3.76 2.48
N LEU A 26 -4.49 2.67 1.78
CA LEU A 26 -3.22 2.56 1.07
C LEU A 26 -3.39 3.02 -0.37
N ILE A 27 -2.66 4.05 -0.75
CA ILE A 27 -2.67 4.63 -2.08
C ILE A 27 -1.33 4.32 -2.74
N ARG A 28 -1.34 3.67 -3.92
CA ARG A 28 -0.13 3.61 -4.73
C ARG A 28 0.16 5.00 -5.27
N HIS A 29 1.40 5.47 -5.17
CA HIS A 29 1.84 6.74 -5.73
C HIS A 29 1.42 6.91 -7.19
N ALA A 30 1.34 8.15 -7.67
CA ALA A 30 1.09 8.48 -9.07
C ALA A 30 2.14 7.82 -9.99
N PRO A 31 1.87 7.67 -11.29
CA PRO A 31 2.88 7.20 -12.23
C PRO A 31 4.20 7.95 -12.05
N VAL A 32 5.32 7.31 -12.36
CA VAL A 32 6.62 8.00 -12.37
C VAL A 32 6.73 8.77 -13.69
N ASP A 33 7.18 10.02 -13.59
CA ASP A 33 7.53 10.81 -14.78
C ASP A 33 8.90 10.32 -15.29
N GLY A 34 8.86 9.38 -16.22
CA GLY A 34 10.06 8.71 -16.73
C GLY A 34 9.74 7.58 -17.71
N VAL A 35 10.78 6.84 -18.10
CA VAL A 35 10.66 5.74 -19.05
C VAL A 35 9.91 4.57 -18.43
N LYS A 36 8.84 4.11 -19.08
CA LYS A 36 8.06 2.94 -18.64
C LYS A 36 8.93 1.68 -18.60
N GLY A 37 8.67 0.83 -17.61
CA GLY A 37 9.40 -0.44 -17.46
C GLY A 37 10.76 -0.30 -16.79
N THR A 38 11.11 0.89 -16.28
CA THR A 38 12.33 1.11 -15.50
C THR A 38 12.10 0.80 -14.02
N ILE A 39 13.09 0.24 -13.36
CA ILE A 39 13.17 0.12 -11.90
C ILE A 39 13.64 1.48 -11.38
N HIS A 40 12.70 2.32 -10.99
CA HIS A 40 12.98 3.72 -10.67
C HIS A 40 13.69 3.88 -9.32
N ALA A 41 14.71 4.75 -9.29
CA ALA A 41 15.36 5.19 -8.06
C ALA A 41 14.39 5.98 -7.13
N ALA A 42 14.80 6.20 -5.89
CA ALA A 42 13.95 6.84 -4.88
C ALA A 42 13.63 8.31 -5.20
N ASP A 43 14.53 9.01 -5.90
CA ASP A 43 14.41 10.41 -6.29
C ASP A 43 13.58 10.66 -7.56
N ALA A 44 13.13 9.59 -8.25
CA ALA A 44 12.29 9.71 -9.43
C ALA A 44 10.97 10.42 -9.12
N PRO A 45 10.58 11.49 -9.89
CA PRO A 45 9.42 12.32 -9.62
C PRO A 45 8.10 11.62 -10.00
N ALA A 46 7.00 12.11 -9.42
CA ALA A 46 5.65 11.68 -9.76
C ALA A 46 5.10 12.42 -10.97
N ASP A 47 4.40 11.72 -11.85
CA ASP A 47 3.52 12.33 -12.86
C ASP A 47 2.17 12.67 -12.23
N LEU A 48 1.96 13.94 -11.94
CA LEU A 48 0.75 14.45 -11.28
C LEU A 48 -0.27 15.07 -12.26
N ARG A 49 -0.23 14.70 -13.54
CA ARG A 49 -1.11 15.30 -14.57
C ARG A 49 -2.56 14.83 -14.44
N ASP A 50 -2.83 13.64 -13.89
CA ASP A 50 -4.18 13.13 -13.66
C ASP A 50 -4.82 13.81 -12.42
N ARG A 51 -5.16 15.10 -12.59
CA ARG A 51 -5.74 15.91 -11.51
C ARG A 51 -7.13 15.42 -11.08
N ALA A 52 -7.90 14.87 -12.01
CA ALA A 52 -9.22 14.34 -11.71
C ALA A 52 -9.14 13.15 -10.75
N GLN A 53 -8.24 12.20 -11.03
CA GLN A 53 -8.02 11.04 -10.17
C GLN A 53 -7.46 11.43 -8.79
N LEU A 54 -6.53 12.39 -8.74
CA LEU A 54 -5.99 12.90 -7.47
C LEU A 54 -7.11 13.54 -6.62
N GLU A 55 -7.97 14.36 -7.22
CA GLU A 55 -9.09 14.99 -6.50
C GLU A 55 -10.13 13.97 -6.04
N ALA A 56 -10.49 12.99 -6.89
CA ALA A 56 -11.40 11.90 -6.51
C ALA A 56 -10.85 11.09 -5.33
N LEU A 57 -9.55 10.77 -5.34
CA LEU A 57 -8.89 10.11 -4.21
C LEU A 57 -8.92 10.98 -2.95
N ARG A 58 -8.58 12.27 -3.05
CA ARG A 58 -8.60 13.21 -1.92
C ARG A 58 -9.96 13.21 -1.23
N GLN A 59 -11.06 13.19 -1.99
CA GLN A 59 -12.42 13.19 -1.46
C GLN A 59 -12.81 11.87 -0.76
N ARG A 60 -12.10 10.79 -1.02
CA ARG A 60 -12.32 9.47 -0.39
C ARG A 60 -11.56 9.29 0.92
N LEU A 61 -10.59 10.13 1.19
CA LEU A 61 -9.80 10.04 2.41
C LEU A 61 -10.55 10.68 3.59
N PRO A 62 -10.51 10.07 4.78
CA PRO A 62 -11.03 10.71 5.98
C PRO A 62 -10.25 12.00 6.27
N ARG A 63 -10.97 13.05 6.68
CA ARG A 63 -10.36 14.37 6.94
C ARG A 63 -9.41 14.38 8.14
N ASP A 64 -9.63 13.48 9.06
CA ASP A 64 -8.88 13.31 10.32
C ASP A 64 -7.87 12.16 10.25
N ALA A 65 -7.63 11.59 9.05
CA ALA A 65 -6.67 10.51 8.90
C ALA A 65 -5.24 10.97 9.20
N ALA A 66 -4.56 10.26 10.08
CA ALA A 66 -3.10 10.37 10.19
C ALA A 66 -2.47 10.01 8.83
N SER A 67 -1.49 10.78 8.37
CA SER A 67 -0.90 10.56 7.05
C SER A 67 0.54 10.06 7.13
N TYR A 68 0.85 9.08 6.31
CA TYR A 68 2.16 8.45 6.21
C TYR A 68 2.58 8.30 4.75
N ALA A 69 3.87 8.32 4.49
CA ALA A 69 4.42 7.99 3.17
C ALA A 69 5.76 7.28 3.27
N SER A 70 6.09 6.53 2.23
CA SER A 70 7.48 6.18 1.95
C SER A 70 8.33 7.46 1.74
N PRO A 71 9.62 7.48 2.08
CA PRO A 71 10.47 8.63 1.83
C PRO A 71 10.82 8.87 0.35
N ALA A 72 10.40 8.01 -0.57
CA ALA A 72 10.64 8.21 -1.99
C ALA A 72 9.93 9.47 -2.52
N ARG A 73 10.59 10.22 -3.40
CA ARG A 73 10.10 11.50 -3.92
C ARG A 73 8.69 11.40 -4.50
N ARG A 74 8.41 10.38 -5.32
CA ARG A 74 7.10 10.15 -5.95
C ARG A 74 5.96 9.93 -4.96
N THR A 75 6.21 9.31 -3.81
CA THR A 75 5.20 9.10 -2.76
C THR A 75 4.93 10.39 -1.99
N VAL A 76 5.97 11.17 -1.68
CA VAL A 76 5.86 12.45 -1.00
C VAL A 76 5.13 13.48 -1.89
N GLU A 77 5.49 13.55 -3.18
CA GLU A 77 4.82 14.44 -4.14
C GLU A 77 3.35 14.05 -4.34
N THR A 78 3.05 12.74 -4.42
CA THR A 78 1.65 12.27 -4.50
C THR A 78 0.88 12.61 -3.22
N ALA A 79 1.45 12.39 -2.04
CA ALA A 79 0.80 12.71 -0.77
C ALA A 79 0.45 14.21 -0.69
N ARG A 80 1.39 15.08 -1.03
CA ARG A 80 1.16 16.54 -1.07
C ARG A 80 0.09 16.94 -2.10
N ALA A 81 0.06 16.29 -3.26
CA ALA A 81 -0.98 16.52 -4.26
C ALA A 81 -2.39 16.09 -3.78
N LEU A 82 -2.47 15.15 -2.84
CA LEU A 82 -3.69 14.76 -2.14
C LEU A 82 -4.02 15.69 -0.95
N GLY A 83 -3.22 16.71 -0.68
CA GLY A 83 -3.39 17.63 0.46
C GLY A 83 -2.94 17.03 1.80
N LEU A 84 -2.06 16.02 1.78
CA LEU A 84 -1.53 15.38 2.98
C LEU A 84 -0.13 15.89 3.31
N GLU A 85 0.17 16.01 4.61
CA GLU A 85 1.52 16.25 5.14
C GLU A 85 1.97 14.98 5.89
N PRO A 86 2.61 14.03 5.18
CA PRO A 86 2.83 12.70 5.72
C PRO A 86 4.05 12.63 6.65
N THR A 87 3.94 11.81 7.69
CA THR A 87 5.10 11.26 8.40
C THR A 87 5.80 10.25 7.50
N LEU A 88 7.11 10.43 7.30
CA LEU A 88 7.90 9.52 6.46
C LEU A 88 8.29 8.26 7.23
N VAL A 89 8.04 7.09 6.62
CA VAL A 89 8.30 5.79 7.22
C VAL A 89 9.17 4.96 6.29
N SER A 90 10.41 4.70 6.68
CA SER A 90 11.40 3.97 5.87
C SER A 90 10.98 2.53 5.57
N GLU A 91 10.23 1.91 6.47
CA GLU A 91 9.70 0.56 6.31
C GLU A 91 8.69 0.44 5.16
N PHE A 92 8.19 1.56 4.64
CA PHE A 92 7.24 1.60 3.52
C PHE A 92 7.89 1.86 2.16
N THR A 93 9.22 1.86 2.05
CA THR A 93 9.92 1.96 0.75
C THR A 93 9.52 0.81 -0.18
N GLU A 94 9.69 1.01 -1.49
CA GLU A 94 9.52 -0.08 -2.47
C GLU A 94 10.61 -1.13 -2.25
N GLN A 95 10.43 -2.33 -2.81
CA GLN A 95 11.47 -3.35 -2.80
C GLN A 95 12.79 -2.77 -3.32
N ASP A 96 13.86 -3.03 -2.59
CA ASP A 96 15.19 -2.63 -3.02
C ASP A 96 15.68 -3.60 -4.10
N PHE A 97 15.83 -3.09 -5.31
CA PHE A 97 16.33 -3.84 -6.45
C PHE A 97 17.87 -3.73 -6.61
N GLY A 98 18.55 -3.11 -5.66
CA GLY A 98 20.02 -3.01 -5.65
C GLY A 98 20.59 -2.52 -6.95
N ASP A 99 21.54 -3.27 -7.52
CA ASP A 99 22.26 -2.91 -8.77
C ASP A 99 21.34 -2.82 -10.00
N TRP A 100 20.11 -3.32 -9.93
CA TRP A 100 19.14 -3.19 -11.03
C TRP A 100 18.38 -1.88 -11.04
N THR A 101 18.55 -1.06 -10.00
CA THR A 101 17.92 0.26 -9.94
C THR A 101 18.45 1.17 -11.06
N GLY A 102 17.53 1.82 -11.77
CA GLY A 102 17.83 2.64 -12.95
C GLY A 102 17.77 1.89 -14.29
N HIS A 103 17.77 0.56 -14.27
CA HIS A 103 17.70 -0.25 -15.48
C HIS A 103 16.25 -0.59 -15.85
N ARG A 104 16.03 -0.88 -17.13
CA ARG A 104 14.76 -1.37 -17.66
C ARG A 104 14.66 -2.87 -17.48
N HIS A 105 13.43 -3.37 -17.26
CA HIS A 105 13.19 -4.81 -17.15
C HIS A 105 13.53 -5.57 -18.45
N ASP A 106 13.30 -4.99 -19.63
CA ASP A 106 13.64 -5.61 -20.90
C ASP A 106 15.16 -5.66 -21.15
N GLU A 107 15.90 -4.65 -20.74
CA GLU A 107 17.37 -4.64 -20.76
C GLU A 107 17.94 -5.72 -19.84
N LEU A 108 17.43 -5.80 -18.60
CA LEU A 108 17.84 -6.83 -17.65
C LEU A 108 17.46 -8.24 -18.09
N ALA A 109 16.33 -8.41 -18.80
CA ALA A 109 15.95 -9.70 -19.38
C ALA A 109 16.94 -10.15 -20.48
N ALA A 110 17.51 -9.20 -21.23
CA ALA A 110 18.48 -9.48 -22.28
C ALA A 110 19.93 -9.66 -21.74
N THR A 111 20.32 -8.93 -20.70
CA THR A 111 21.71 -8.81 -20.22
C THR A 111 21.97 -9.37 -18.83
N GLY A 112 20.95 -9.52 -18.01
CA GLY A 112 21.05 -9.88 -16.58
C GLY A 112 21.43 -11.33 -16.30
N GLY A 113 21.48 -12.18 -17.33
CA GLY A 113 22.00 -13.54 -17.27
C GLY A 113 21.35 -14.41 -16.22
N GLU A 114 22.16 -15.25 -15.55
CA GLU A 114 21.69 -16.23 -14.58
C GLU A 114 21.05 -15.55 -13.34
N ALA A 115 21.58 -14.41 -12.88
CA ALA A 115 21.04 -13.69 -11.71
C ALA A 115 19.59 -13.22 -11.93
N TYR A 116 19.28 -12.69 -13.11
CA TYR A 116 17.94 -12.27 -13.49
C TYR A 116 16.98 -13.46 -13.65
N ALA A 117 17.42 -14.52 -14.31
CA ALA A 117 16.64 -15.75 -14.46
C ALA A 117 16.33 -16.40 -13.11
N LYS A 118 17.32 -16.47 -12.21
CA LYS A 118 17.16 -16.99 -10.84
C LYS A 118 16.16 -16.16 -10.03
N PHE A 119 16.23 -14.84 -10.10
CA PHE A 119 15.26 -13.95 -9.42
C PHE A 119 13.83 -14.27 -9.88
N TRP A 120 13.58 -14.34 -11.19
CA TRP A 120 12.23 -14.58 -11.71
C TRP A 120 11.74 -16.02 -11.57
N SER A 121 12.62 -16.99 -11.28
CA SER A 121 12.20 -18.35 -10.94
C SER A 121 11.50 -18.43 -9.57
N ASP A 122 11.85 -17.54 -8.64
CA ASP A 122 11.19 -17.38 -7.34
C ASP A 122 11.25 -15.90 -6.90
N PRO A 123 10.39 -15.02 -7.44
CA PRO A 123 10.46 -13.59 -7.19
C PRO A 123 10.12 -13.19 -5.74
N ALA A 124 9.56 -14.12 -4.95
CA ALA A 124 9.29 -13.87 -3.54
C ALA A 124 10.56 -13.98 -2.69
N ARG A 125 11.46 -14.94 -3.00
CA ARG A 125 12.71 -15.19 -2.27
C ARG A 125 13.93 -14.71 -3.00
N GLY A 126 13.84 -14.57 -4.32
CA GLY A 126 14.92 -14.05 -5.14
C GLY A 126 15.37 -12.67 -4.65
N LYS A 127 16.68 -12.44 -4.63
CA LYS A 127 17.27 -11.14 -4.31
C LYS A 127 18.01 -10.61 -5.53
N PRO A 128 17.71 -9.38 -5.96
CA PRO A 128 18.59 -8.69 -6.91
C PRO A 128 19.99 -8.51 -6.29
N PRO A 129 21.06 -8.45 -7.07
CA PRO A 129 22.38 -8.14 -6.54
C PRO A 129 22.36 -6.83 -5.75
N GLY A 130 22.83 -6.87 -4.50
CA GLY A 130 22.83 -5.71 -3.60
C GLY A 130 21.43 -5.30 -3.06
N GLY A 131 20.37 -6.03 -3.42
CA GLY A 131 18.99 -5.70 -3.04
C GLY A 131 18.37 -6.65 -2.01
N GLU A 132 17.06 -6.58 -1.85
CA GLU A 132 16.26 -7.40 -0.93
C GLU A 132 15.29 -8.32 -1.67
N SER A 133 14.83 -9.40 -1.00
CA SER A 133 13.72 -10.22 -1.49
C SER A 133 12.37 -9.56 -1.15
N PHE A 134 11.29 -10.01 -1.82
CA PHE A 134 9.96 -9.58 -1.41
C PHE A 134 9.59 -10.08 0.01
N GLU A 135 10.12 -11.22 0.46
CA GLU A 135 9.95 -11.69 1.84
C GLU A 135 10.59 -10.71 2.86
N ASP A 136 11.78 -10.15 2.56
CA ASP A 136 12.40 -9.12 3.40
C ASP A 136 11.54 -7.85 3.43
N GLN A 137 10.99 -7.44 2.28
CA GLN A 137 10.04 -6.32 2.20
C GLN A 137 8.80 -6.56 3.07
N VAL A 138 8.19 -7.75 3.02
CA VAL A 138 7.04 -8.12 3.86
C VAL A 138 7.40 -8.00 5.34
N ALA A 139 8.59 -8.45 5.73
CA ALA A 139 9.04 -8.38 7.13
C ALA A 139 9.15 -6.92 7.63
N ARG A 140 9.77 -6.01 6.85
CA ARG A 140 9.89 -4.61 7.26
C ARG A 140 8.56 -3.84 7.18
N VAL A 141 7.71 -4.13 6.20
CA VAL A 141 6.36 -3.54 6.12
C VAL A 141 5.52 -3.94 7.34
N ARG A 142 5.64 -5.16 7.82
CA ARG A 142 4.99 -5.60 9.07
C ARG A 142 5.42 -4.74 10.27
N LEU A 143 6.71 -4.42 10.40
CA LEU A 143 7.20 -3.52 11.44
C LEU A 143 6.64 -2.11 11.29
N GLY A 144 6.61 -1.57 10.06
CA GLY A 144 6.01 -0.26 9.80
C GLY A 144 4.54 -0.20 10.18
N LEU A 145 3.74 -1.21 9.76
CA LEU A 145 2.30 -1.29 10.08
C LEU A 145 2.04 -1.44 11.58
N SER A 146 2.89 -2.12 12.34
CA SER A 146 2.71 -2.28 13.79
C SER A 146 2.87 -0.97 14.57
N ARG A 147 3.54 0.04 14.00
CA ARG A 147 3.76 1.35 14.60
C ARG A 147 2.65 2.36 14.28
N ILE A 148 1.74 2.04 13.37
CA ILE A 148 0.60 2.90 13.08
C ILE A 148 -0.40 2.78 14.23
N GLY A 149 -0.78 3.93 14.80
CA GLY A 149 -1.74 4.03 15.90
C GLY A 149 -3.17 3.66 15.48
N SER A 150 -4.07 3.70 16.46
CA SER A 150 -5.51 3.49 16.23
C SER A 150 -6.13 4.65 15.43
N GLY A 151 -7.24 4.37 14.76
CA GLY A 151 -7.99 5.33 13.97
C GLY A 151 -7.68 5.28 12.48
N PRO A 152 -8.19 6.27 11.71
CA PRO A 152 -7.98 6.33 10.27
C PRO A 152 -6.55 6.75 9.92
N ALA A 153 -5.94 6.08 8.93
CA ALA A 153 -4.60 6.38 8.44
C ALA A 153 -4.53 6.28 6.92
N ALA A 154 -4.01 7.31 6.26
CA ALA A 154 -3.75 7.35 4.82
C ALA A 154 -2.26 7.12 4.56
N LEU A 155 -1.94 6.12 3.75
CA LEU A 155 -0.58 5.72 3.43
C LEU A 155 -0.33 5.87 1.93
N VAL A 156 0.57 6.76 1.54
CA VAL A 156 1.01 6.86 0.13
C VAL A 156 2.30 6.08 -0.05
N VAL A 157 2.18 4.96 -0.74
CA VAL A 157 3.22 3.93 -0.79
C VAL A 157 3.36 3.34 -2.21
N HIS A 158 3.95 2.16 -2.31
CA HIS A 158 4.29 1.48 -3.57
C HIS A 158 3.49 0.19 -3.76
N SER A 159 3.56 -0.37 -4.97
CA SER A 159 2.87 -1.62 -5.29
C SER A 159 3.37 -2.79 -4.44
N GLY A 160 4.69 -2.92 -4.23
CA GLY A 160 5.27 -3.95 -3.37
C GLY A 160 4.83 -3.79 -1.91
N THR A 161 4.83 -2.56 -1.40
CA THR A 161 4.37 -2.26 -0.02
C THR A 161 2.89 -2.64 0.18
N ILE A 162 2.01 -2.35 -0.80
CA ILE A 162 0.58 -2.72 -0.71
C ILE A 162 0.42 -4.24 -0.78
N ARG A 163 1.15 -4.93 -1.68
CA ARG A 163 1.16 -6.39 -1.73
C ARG A 163 1.66 -7.03 -0.43
N ALA A 164 2.69 -6.45 0.19
CA ALA A 164 3.18 -6.88 1.50
C ALA A 164 2.12 -6.70 2.60
N ALA A 165 1.39 -5.57 2.60
CA ALA A 165 0.28 -5.35 3.53
C ALA A 165 -0.86 -6.37 3.34
N LEU A 166 -1.21 -6.71 2.08
CA LEU A 166 -2.19 -7.76 1.77
C LEU A 166 -1.70 -9.15 2.18
N CYS A 167 -0.40 -9.44 1.97
CA CYS A 167 0.23 -10.68 2.44
C CYS A 167 0.06 -10.84 3.95
N ILE A 168 0.28 -9.78 4.71
CA ILE A 168 0.16 -9.75 6.17
C ILE A 168 -1.31 -9.90 6.60
N ALA A 169 -2.21 -9.12 6.00
CA ALA A 169 -3.62 -9.06 6.39
C ALA A 169 -4.37 -10.36 6.10
N LEU A 170 -4.05 -11.03 5.01
CA LEU A 170 -4.72 -12.26 4.59
C LEU A 170 -3.92 -13.54 4.92
N ALA A 171 -2.79 -13.43 5.60
CA ALA A 171 -1.87 -14.54 5.90
C ALA A 171 -1.50 -15.34 4.62
N LEU A 172 -1.30 -14.63 3.49
CA LEU A 172 -0.95 -15.25 2.22
C LEU A 172 0.53 -15.64 2.19
N THR A 173 0.88 -16.56 1.29
CA THR A 173 2.28 -16.72 0.91
C THR A 173 2.73 -15.49 0.11
N PRO A 174 4.00 -15.07 0.22
CA PRO A 174 4.53 -13.96 -0.57
C PRO A 174 4.32 -14.14 -2.08
N GLN A 175 4.46 -15.36 -2.60
CA GLN A 175 4.18 -15.70 -4.01
C GLN A 175 2.72 -15.41 -4.39
N ALA A 176 1.76 -15.69 -3.50
CA ALA A 176 0.35 -15.42 -3.76
C ALA A 176 0.08 -13.90 -3.76
N ALA A 177 0.70 -13.16 -2.84
CA ALA A 177 0.55 -11.71 -2.74
C ALA A 177 1.11 -10.97 -3.97
N LEU A 178 2.18 -11.47 -4.60
CA LEU A 178 2.72 -10.89 -5.83
C LEU A 178 1.76 -10.93 -7.03
N ARG A 179 0.69 -11.73 -6.97
CA ARG A 179 -0.32 -11.83 -8.02
C ARG A 179 -1.35 -10.70 -8.03
N PHE A 180 -1.40 -9.89 -6.97
CA PHE A 180 -2.30 -8.73 -6.97
C PHE A 180 -1.81 -7.67 -7.95
N VAL A 181 -2.74 -7.18 -8.78
CA VAL A 181 -2.52 -5.97 -9.59
C VAL A 181 -2.79 -4.76 -8.71
N ILE A 182 -1.85 -3.83 -8.67
CA ILE A 182 -1.97 -2.57 -7.94
C ILE A 182 -1.59 -1.46 -8.90
N ASP A 183 -2.57 -0.69 -9.37
CA ASP A 183 -2.37 0.38 -10.35
C ASP A 183 -1.92 1.69 -9.67
N PRO A 184 -1.18 2.58 -10.36
CA PRO A 184 -0.92 3.92 -9.85
C PRO A 184 -2.22 4.67 -9.54
N LEU A 185 -2.23 5.47 -8.48
CA LEU A 185 -3.39 6.20 -7.97
C LEU A 185 -4.60 5.29 -7.67
N SER A 186 -4.40 4.00 -7.41
CA SER A 186 -5.43 3.11 -6.89
C SER A 186 -5.47 3.17 -5.36
N LEU A 187 -6.64 2.85 -4.82
CA LEU A 187 -6.92 2.77 -3.39
C LEU A 187 -7.12 1.31 -2.97
N THR A 188 -6.40 0.89 -1.94
CA THR A 188 -6.61 -0.38 -1.24
C THR A 188 -6.99 -0.07 0.21
N ARG A 189 -8.09 -0.64 0.69
CA ARG A 189 -8.55 -0.45 2.06
C ARG A 189 -8.38 -1.73 2.87
N ILE A 190 -7.63 -1.63 3.98
CA ILE A 190 -7.39 -2.72 4.95
C ILE A 190 -7.66 -2.19 6.34
N ASP A 191 -8.37 -2.96 7.17
CA ASP A 191 -8.63 -2.61 8.56
C ASP A 191 -7.93 -3.62 9.47
N ARG A 192 -7.23 -3.11 10.49
CA ARG A 192 -6.69 -3.91 11.60
C ARG A 192 -7.67 -3.77 12.77
N LEU A 193 -8.42 -4.83 13.03
CA LEU A 193 -9.42 -4.92 14.08
C LEU A 193 -8.85 -5.63 15.30
N THR A 194 -9.54 -5.55 16.42
CA THR A 194 -9.19 -6.31 17.63
C THR A 194 -9.24 -7.84 17.41
N THR A 195 -10.06 -8.29 16.46
CA THR A 195 -10.24 -9.69 16.07
C THR A 195 -9.35 -10.16 14.93
N GLY A 196 -8.51 -9.29 14.37
CA GLY A 196 -7.64 -9.58 13.24
C GLY A 196 -7.74 -8.57 12.11
N TRP A 197 -7.45 -8.98 10.89
CA TRP A 197 -7.42 -8.11 9.73
C TRP A 197 -8.65 -8.31 8.84
N ARG A 198 -9.09 -7.24 8.20
CA ARG A 198 -10.15 -7.25 7.19
C ARG A 198 -9.70 -6.48 5.96
N VAL A 199 -9.80 -7.08 4.77
CA VAL A 199 -9.60 -6.39 3.49
C VAL A 199 -10.96 -5.94 2.97
N VAL A 200 -11.13 -4.65 2.80
CA VAL A 200 -12.39 -4.03 2.36
C VAL A 200 -12.43 -3.90 0.84
N SER A 201 -11.34 -3.44 0.24
CA SER A 201 -11.19 -3.33 -1.22
C SER A 201 -9.72 -3.38 -1.62
N VAL A 202 -9.45 -3.81 -2.85
CA VAL A 202 -8.10 -3.86 -3.42
C VAL A 202 -8.11 -3.19 -4.80
N ASN A 203 -7.09 -2.37 -5.07
CA ASN A 203 -6.85 -1.75 -6.38
C ASN A 203 -8.05 -0.98 -6.95
N GLN A 204 -8.80 -0.29 -6.11
CA GLN A 204 -9.97 0.46 -6.54
C GLN A 204 -9.53 1.78 -7.21
N ARG A 205 -9.94 1.98 -8.47
CA ARG A 205 -9.92 3.32 -9.09
C ARG A 205 -11.16 4.08 -8.67
N ILE A 206 -10.96 5.34 -8.29
CA ILE A 206 -12.04 6.23 -7.87
C ILE A 206 -12.43 7.07 -9.08
N SER A 207 -13.68 7.01 -9.46
CA SER A 207 -14.26 7.81 -10.56
C SER A 207 -15.23 8.83 -9.98
#